data_86db3359fe83ba574c2566c668c7e886
#
_entry.id   86db3359fe83ba574c2566c668c7e886
#
_cell.length_a   1.000
_cell.length_b   1.000
_cell.length_c   1.000
_cell.angle_alpha   90.00
_cell.angle_beta   90.00
_cell.angle_gamma   90.00
#
_symmetry.space_group_name_H-M   'P 1'
#
loop_
_entity.id
_entity.type
_entity.pdbx_description
1 polymer ?
#
loop_
_entity_poly.entity_id
_entity_poly.type
_entity_poly.pdbx_seq_one_letter_code
_entity_poly.pdbx_strand_id
1 'polypeptide(L)'
;MIKLHHLNKSRSKRIIWLLEELDIDYEIIAYQRDSETFLAPDELKEIHPLGKAPVIEDNGQVIAESGAITDYLITQYGKGKFAPSPDSKEHIEYQQWLHFAESSAILPLLLKMFVQKDGAKTQFLESYADSEATKILAYLNSQLEGKRYLINDTLTGADFMMSFIVEIVKNAGQLSNFKNLVEYESQLQSHEKWHTANELEEKYD
;
A
#
# COMPACT_ATOMS: atom_id res chain seq x y z
N MET A 1 18.83 11.68 7.59
CA MET A 1 17.77 11.97 6.56
C MET A 1 17.46 10.65 5.89
N ILE A 2 16.19 10.27 5.84
CA ILE A 2 15.73 9.03 5.22
C ILE A 2 15.86 9.14 3.70
N LYS A 3 16.30 8.08 3.03
CA LYS A 3 16.19 7.97 1.58
C LYS A 3 15.13 6.93 1.24
N LEU A 4 14.17 7.31 0.39
CA LEU A 4 13.16 6.41 -0.15
C LEU A 4 13.51 6.07 -1.59
N HIS A 5 13.81 4.81 -1.86
CA HIS A 5 13.93 4.26 -3.21
C HIS A 5 12.54 3.98 -3.76
N HIS A 6 12.10 4.89 -4.61
CA HIS A 6 10.74 4.91 -5.19
C HIS A 6 10.77 4.36 -6.61
N LEU A 7 9.88 3.45 -6.91
CA LEU A 7 9.62 2.97 -8.27
C LEU A 7 8.19 3.40 -8.65
N ASN A 8 8.03 3.97 -9.83
CA ASN A 8 6.72 4.41 -10.29
C ASN A 8 5.68 3.27 -10.30
N LYS A 9 4.42 3.61 -10.06
CA LYS A 9 3.28 2.66 -10.01
C LYS A 9 3.53 1.47 -9.08
N SER A 10 4.08 1.77 -7.92
CA SER A 10 4.42 0.75 -6.93
C SER A 10 3.85 1.07 -5.55
N ARG A 11 4.12 0.16 -4.62
CA ARG A 11 3.76 0.32 -3.20
C ARG A 11 4.52 1.44 -2.50
N SER A 12 5.51 2.07 -3.14
CA SER A 12 6.26 3.17 -2.53
C SER A 12 5.44 4.45 -2.35
N LYS A 13 4.38 4.65 -3.13
CA LYS A 13 3.46 5.78 -2.97
C LYS A 13 2.88 5.89 -1.56
N ARG A 14 2.44 4.77 -0.96
CA ARG A 14 1.91 4.78 0.42
C ARG A 14 2.97 5.12 1.47
N ILE A 15 4.25 4.86 1.15
CA ILE A 15 5.37 5.26 2.01
C ILE A 15 5.63 6.76 1.87
N ILE A 16 5.50 7.34 0.67
CA ILE A 16 5.54 8.79 0.47
C ILE A 16 4.45 9.44 1.34
N TRP A 17 3.21 8.95 1.27
CA TRP A 17 2.12 9.50 2.08
C TRP A 17 2.41 9.40 3.57
N LEU A 18 2.89 8.26 4.06
CA LEU A 18 3.27 8.10 5.47
C LEU A 18 4.38 9.08 5.89
N LEU A 19 5.42 9.25 5.07
CA LEU A 19 6.51 10.19 5.35
C LEU A 19 6.02 11.64 5.44
N GLU A 20 5.10 12.04 4.56
CA GLU A 20 4.43 13.33 4.61
C GLU A 20 3.58 13.52 5.88
N GLU A 21 2.82 12.49 6.31
CA GLU A 21 2.02 12.54 7.55
C GLU A 21 2.88 12.56 8.82
N LEU A 22 4.08 11.99 8.75
CA LEU A 22 5.06 12.02 9.85
C LEU A 22 5.77 13.38 9.95
N ASP A 23 5.68 14.22 8.92
CA ASP A 23 6.32 15.54 8.83
C ASP A 23 7.84 15.46 9.11
N ILE A 24 8.52 14.55 8.44
CA ILE A 24 9.95 14.30 8.56
C ILE A 24 10.67 14.52 7.24
N ASP A 25 11.93 14.98 7.30
CA ASP A 25 12.74 15.20 6.12
C ASP A 25 13.19 13.87 5.48
N TYR A 26 12.97 13.74 4.19
CA TYR A 26 13.40 12.59 3.40
C TYR A 26 13.80 12.99 1.97
N GLU A 27 14.50 12.10 1.29
CA GLU A 27 14.89 12.21 -0.10
C GLU A 27 14.23 11.09 -0.90
N ILE A 28 13.65 11.40 -2.07
CA ILE A 28 13.17 10.41 -3.02
C ILE A 28 14.24 10.14 -4.07
N ILE A 29 14.68 8.89 -4.17
CA ILE A 29 15.51 8.39 -5.26
C ILE A 29 14.58 7.59 -6.18
N ALA A 30 14.22 8.21 -7.32
CA ALA A 30 13.22 7.69 -8.22
C ALA A 30 13.81 6.75 -9.28
N TYR A 31 13.11 5.66 -9.55
CA TYR A 31 13.40 4.69 -10.59
C TYR A 31 12.18 4.53 -11.50
N GLN A 32 12.44 4.22 -12.76
CA GLN A 32 11.40 3.97 -13.74
C GLN A 32 11.31 2.48 -14.08
N ARG A 33 10.07 1.97 -14.23
CA ARG A 33 9.86 0.64 -14.75
C ARG A 33 10.23 0.57 -16.21
N ASP A 34 10.80 -0.53 -16.61
CA ASP A 34 10.90 -0.88 -18.02
C ASP A 34 9.50 -0.99 -18.64
N SER A 35 9.28 -0.29 -19.75
CA SER A 35 7.96 -0.17 -20.37
C SER A 35 7.44 -1.47 -21.00
N GLU A 36 8.33 -2.39 -21.39
CA GLU A 36 8.00 -3.66 -22.02
C GLU A 36 7.85 -4.79 -20.99
N THR A 37 8.83 -4.93 -20.12
CA THR A 37 8.88 -6.02 -19.14
C THR A 37 8.15 -5.71 -17.83
N PHE A 38 7.91 -4.43 -17.52
CA PHE A 38 7.38 -3.94 -16.24
C PHE A 38 8.29 -4.24 -15.03
N LEU A 39 9.51 -4.66 -15.28
CA LEU A 39 10.49 -4.88 -14.22
C LEU A 39 11.10 -3.56 -13.75
N ALA A 40 11.61 -3.59 -12.53
CA ALA A 40 12.43 -2.52 -12.00
C ALA A 40 13.82 -2.56 -12.67
N PRO A 41 14.52 -1.42 -12.78
CA PRO A 41 15.85 -1.37 -13.33
C PRO A 41 16.87 -2.06 -12.39
N ASP A 42 18.00 -2.49 -12.98
CA ASP A 42 19.01 -3.26 -12.25
C ASP A 42 19.69 -2.47 -11.13
N GLU A 43 19.71 -1.16 -11.20
CA GLU A 43 20.24 -0.26 -10.16
C GLU A 43 19.56 -0.46 -8.80
N LEU A 44 18.29 -0.84 -8.79
CA LEU A 44 17.60 -1.20 -7.54
C LEU A 44 18.18 -2.46 -6.86
N LYS A 45 18.83 -3.34 -7.62
CA LYS A 45 19.50 -4.53 -7.07
C LYS A 45 20.78 -4.18 -6.31
N GLU A 46 21.39 -3.04 -6.61
CA GLU A 46 22.54 -2.53 -5.86
C GLU A 46 22.13 -2.09 -4.44
N ILE A 47 20.88 -1.66 -4.27
CA ILE A 47 20.33 -1.24 -2.98
C ILE A 47 19.81 -2.44 -2.19
N HIS A 48 19.02 -3.31 -2.86
CA HIS A 48 18.48 -4.52 -2.23
C HIS A 48 18.43 -5.67 -3.26
N PRO A 49 18.90 -6.89 -2.92
CA PRO A 49 19.07 -8.00 -3.86
C PRO A 49 17.84 -8.38 -4.69
N LEU A 50 16.63 -8.13 -4.16
CA LEU A 50 15.38 -8.40 -4.88
C LEU A 50 15.08 -7.37 -5.97
N GLY A 51 15.75 -6.21 -6.02
CA GLY A 51 15.47 -5.17 -7.00
C GLY A 51 14.00 -4.71 -6.99
N LYS A 52 13.41 -4.54 -5.83
CA LYS A 52 12.01 -4.13 -5.65
C LYS A 52 11.91 -2.87 -4.81
N ALA A 53 10.83 -2.11 -4.99
CA ALA A 53 10.49 -0.94 -4.21
C ALA A 53 9.11 -1.13 -3.50
N PRO A 54 8.89 -0.45 -2.36
CA PRO A 54 9.79 0.49 -1.70
C PRO A 54 10.95 -0.18 -0.96
N VAL A 55 12.06 0.55 -0.87
CA VAL A 55 13.16 0.31 0.07
C VAL A 55 13.50 1.66 0.69
N ILE A 56 13.84 1.70 1.96
CA ILE A 56 14.37 2.89 2.61
C ILE A 56 15.78 2.65 3.13
N GLU A 57 16.60 3.70 3.12
CA GLU A 57 17.84 3.77 3.90
C GLU A 57 17.62 4.74 5.06
N ASP A 58 17.88 4.28 6.27
CA ASP A 58 17.82 5.13 7.46
C ASP A 58 18.83 4.66 8.51
N ASN A 59 19.57 5.60 9.08
CA ASN A 59 20.58 5.34 10.13
C ASN A 59 21.56 4.21 9.79
N GLY A 60 21.94 4.07 8.52
CA GLY A 60 22.85 3.03 8.03
C GLY A 60 22.20 1.65 7.83
N GLN A 61 20.89 1.56 7.96
CA GLN A 61 20.12 0.35 7.68
C GLN A 61 19.40 0.47 6.35
N VAL A 62 19.34 -0.63 5.61
CA VAL A 62 18.49 -0.79 4.41
C VAL A 62 17.29 -1.64 4.82
N ILE A 63 16.08 -1.07 4.67
CA ILE A 63 14.84 -1.72 5.09
C ILE A 63 13.95 -1.89 3.86
N ALA A 64 13.58 -3.12 3.58
CA ALA A 64 12.65 -3.52 2.53
C ALA A 64 11.32 -3.98 3.14
N GLU A 65 10.35 -4.32 2.26
CA GLU A 65 8.97 -4.68 2.59
C GLU A 65 8.15 -3.50 3.12
N SER A 66 7.17 -3.07 2.36
CA SER A 66 6.38 -1.88 2.68
C SER A 66 5.65 -1.96 4.03
N GLY A 67 5.24 -3.15 4.47
CA GLY A 67 4.67 -3.35 5.82
C GLY A 67 5.69 -3.13 6.92
N ALA A 68 6.90 -3.68 6.76
CA ALA A 68 8.01 -3.48 7.71
C ALA A 68 8.48 -2.02 7.73
N ILE A 69 8.56 -1.38 6.57
CA ILE A 69 8.90 0.05 6.44
C ILE A 69 7.84 0.90 7.16
N THR A 70 6.55 0.62 6.96
CA THR A 70 5.45 1.33 7.62
C THR A 70 5.56 1.21 9.14
N ASP A 71 5.71 0.00 9.65
CA ASP A 71 5.83 -0.24 11.10
C ASP A 71 7.09 0.41 11.70
N TYR A 72 8.22 0.31 11.00
CA TYR A 72 9.47 0.96 11.39
C TYR A 72 9.32 2.47 11.48
N LEU A 73 8.82 3.13 10.43
CA LEU A 73 8.67 4.57 10.39
C LEU A 73 7.72 5.08 11.48
N ILE A 74 6.61 4.41 11.70
CA ILE A 74 5.65 4.74 12.76
C ILE A 74 6.28 4.57 14.14
N THR A 75 7.00 3.48 14.37
CA THR A 75 7.66 3.20 15.65
C THR A 75 8.75 4.23 15.96
N GLN A 76 9.59 4.56 14.97
CA GLN A 76 10.71 5.48 15.18
C GLN A 76 10.29 6.95 15.19
N TYR A 77 9.35 7.34 14.36
CA TYR A 77 9.05 8.74 14.08
C TYR A 77 7.61 9.15 14.41
N GLY A 78 6.71 8.20 14.62
CA GLY A 78 5.28 8.45 14.82
C GLY A 78 4.92 9.12 16.15
N LYS A 79 5.79 9.09 17.15
CA LYS A 79 5.55 9.72 18.48
C LYS A 79 4.20 9.29 19.08
N GLY A 80 3.84 8.03 18.93
CA GLY A 80 2.57 7.46 19.41
C GLY A 80 1.38 7.67 18.47
N LYS A 81 1.58 8.25 17.28
CA LYS A 81 0.56 8.36 16.24
C LYS A 81 0.64 7.17 15.29
N PHE A 82 -0.42 6.92 14.54
CA PHE A 82 -0.54 5.98 13.42
C PHE A 82 -0.42 4.49 13.77
N ALA A 83 -0.31 4.13 15.06
CA ALA A 83 -0.43 2.75 15.53
C ALA A 83 -1.09 2.72 16.91
N PRO A 84 -1.85 1.66 17.23
CA PRO A 84 -2.30 1.40 18.59
C PRO A 84 -1.12 1.12 19.52
N SER A 85 -1.31 1.36 20.82
CA SER A 85 -0.31 0.95 21.83
C SER A 85 -0.01 -0.54 21.71
N PRO A 86 1.27 -0.98 21.78
CA PRO A 86 1.65 -2.39 21.71
C PRO A 86 0.94 -3.29 22.73
N ASP A 87 0.54 -2.74 23.88
CA ASP A 87 -0.18 -3.46 24.94
C ASP A 87 -1.70 -3.45 24.77
N SER A 88 -2.22 -2.81 23.72
CA SER A 88 -3.66 -2.73 23.47
C SER A 88 -4.18 -3.95 22.70
N LYS A 89 -5.50 -4.19 22.80
CA LYS A 89 -6.17 -5.26 22.03
C LYS A 89 -6.11 -4.99 20.53
N GLU A 90 -6.17 -3.73 20.17
CA GLU A 90 -6.20 -3.23 18.80
C GLU A 90 -4.85 -3.44 18.09
N HIS A 91 -3.76 -3.63 18.85
CA HIS A 91 -2.43 -3.86 18.26
C HIS A 91 -2.38 -5.13 17.42
N ILE A 92 -3.03 -6.21 17.87
CA ILE A 92 -3.09 -7.46 17.10
C ILE A 92 -3.92 -7.28 15.83
N GLU A 93 -5.05 -6.56 15.91
CA GLU A 93 -5.85 -6.23 14.74
C GLU A 93 -5.05 -5.37 13.74
N TYR A 94 -4.30 -4.39 14.23
CA TYR A 94 -3.39 -3.57 13.44
C TYR A 94 -2.36 -4.42 12.69
N GLN A 95 -1.67 -5.33 13.37
CA GLN A 95 -0.72 -6.25 12.75
C GLN A 95 -1.38 -7.14 11.70
N GLN A 96 -2.59 -7.64 11.96
CA GLN A 96 -3.35 -8.42 10.98
C GLN A 96 -3.59 -7.61 9.70
N TRP A 97 -3.96 -6.33 9.78
CA TRP A 97 -4.18 -5.48 8.61
C TRP A 97 -2.89 -5.20 7.83
N LEU A 98 -1.76 -4.97 8.51
CA LEU A 98 -0.46 -4.81 7.83
C LEU A 98 -0.13 -6.03 6.98
N HIS A 99 -0.30 -7.24 7.54
CA HIS A 99 -0.05 -8.49 6.82
C HIS A 99 -1.11 -8.80 5.78
N PHE A 100 -2.38 -8.54 6.08
CA PHE A 100 -3.50 -8.77 5.17
C PHE A 100 -3.34 -8.03 3.84
N ALA A 101 -2.87 -6.78 3.87
CA ALA A 101 -2.68 -5.97 2.67
C ALA A 101 -1.72 -6.63 1.67
N GLU A 102 -0.60 -7.22 2.15
CA GLU A 102 0.43 -7.81 1.28
C GLU A 102 0.29 -9.32 1.07
N SER A 103 -0.65 -9.96 1.72
CA SER A 103 -0.91 -11.39 1.55
C SER A 103 -2.28 -11.63 0.91
N SER A 104 -3.31 -11.68 1.74
CA SER A 104 -4.64 -12.08 1.30
C SER A 104 -5.28 -11.10 0.33
N ALA A 105 -5.11 -9.78 0.56
CA ALA A 105 -5.76 -8.76 -0.25
C ALA A 105 -5.13 -8.60 -1.63
N ILE A 106 -3.81 -8.51 -1.69
CA ILE A 106 -3.13 -8.18 -2.95
C ILE A 106 -3.09 -9.36 -3.93
N LEU A 107 -2.95 -10.60 -3.43
CA LEU A 107 -2.71 -11.76 -4.28
C LEU A 107 -3.78 -11.96 -5.36
N PRO A 108 -5.08 -12.04 -5.05
CA PRO A 108 -6.10 -12.26 -6.08
C PRO A 108 -6.22 -11.07 -7.05
N LEU A 109 -5.96 -9.86 -6.60
CA LEU A 109 -5.96 -8.67 -7.45
C LEU A 109 -4.81 -8.71 -8.46
N LEU A 110 -3.61 -9.11 -8.04
CA LEU A 110 -2.46 -9.30 -8.94
C LEU A 110 -2.69 -10.45 -9.91
N LEU A 111 -3.22 -11.59 -9.46
CA LEU A 111 -3.54 -12.71 -10.34
C LEU A 111 -4.51 -12.29 -11.44
N LYS A 112 -5.59 -11.56 -11.06
CA LYS A 112 -6.55 -11.02 -12.03
C LYS A 112 -5.88 -10.09 -13.04
N MET A 113 -5.07 -9.15 -12.56
CA MET A 113 -4.34 -8.20 -13.40
C MET A 113 -3.39 -8.93 -14.38
N PHE A 114 -2.65 -9.93 -13.92
CA PHE A 114 -1.73 -10.67 -14.78
C PHE A 114 -2.44 -11.51 -15.83
N VAL A 115 -3.53 -12.19 -15.46
CA VAL A 115 -4.35 -12.93 -16.43
C VAL A 115 -4.91 -12.01 -17.52
N GLN A 116 -5.41 -10.85 -17.12
CA GLN A 116 -5.92 -9.83 -18.06
C GLN A 116 -4.83 -9.30 -18.99
N LYS A 117 -3.64 -9.00 -18.42
CA LYS A 117 -2.51 -8.49 -19.19
C LYS A 117 -1.96 -9.50 -20.19
N ASP A 118 -1.90 -10.78 -19.81
CA ASP A 118 -1.46 -11.87 -20.67
C ASP A 118 -2.48 -12.20 -21.77
N GLY A 119 -3.74 -11.83 -21.59
CA GLY A 119 -4.84 -12.12 -22.50
C GLY A 119 -5.13 -13.62 -22.60
N ALA A 120 -4.60 -14.42 -21.70
CA ALA A 120 -4.76 -15.86 -21.71
C ALA A 120 -6.15 -16.28 -21.23
N LYS A 121 -6.77 -17.23 -21.94
CA LYS A 121 -7.97 -17.91 -21.45
C LYS A 121 -7.55 -19.00 -20.47
N THR A 122 -7.92 -18.86 -19.22
CA THR A 122 -7.62 -19.84 -18.17
C THR A 122 -8.88 -20.62 -17.81
N GLN A 123 -8.72 -21.89 -17.40
CA GLN A 123 -9.85 -22.73 -16.96
C GLN A 123 -10.18 -22.53 -15.47
N PHE A 124 -9.18 -22.28 -14.66
CA PHE A 124 -9.28 -22.19 -13.20
C PHE A 124 -8.89 -20.83 -12.65
N LEU A 125 -7.77 -20.27 -13.10
CA LEU A 125 -7.10 -19.15 -12.44
C LEU A 125 -7.95 -17.87 -12.44
N GLU A 126 -8.61 -17.57 -13.55
CA GLU A 126 -9.46 -16.37 -13.67
C GLU A 126 -10.65 -16.44 -12.71
N SER A 127 -11.40 -17.56 -12.73
CA SER A 127 -12.56 -17.73 -11.85
C SER A 127 -12.17 -17.78 -10.37
N TYR A 128 -11.03 -18.37 -10.04
CA TYR A 128 -10.47 -18.37 -8.69
C TYR A 128 -10.12 -16.96 -8.23
N ALA A 129 -9.38 -16.20 -9.05
CA ALA A 129 -8.97 -14.85 -8.74
C ALA A 129 -10.19 -13.92 -8.56
N ASP A 130 -11.20 -14.03 -9.41
CA ASP A 130 -12.46 -13.26 -9.29
C ASP A 130 -13.23 -13.58 -8.01
N SER A 131 -13.35 -14.87 -7.68
CA SER A 131 -14.02 -15.32 -6.46
C SER A 131 -13.30 -14.81 -5.20
N GLU A 132 -11.98 -14.98 -5.14
CA GLU A 132 -11.19 -14.54 -4.00
C GLU A 132 -11.16 -13.01 -3.89
N ALA A 133 -11.00 -12.27 -4.98
CA ALA A 133 -11.08 -10.82 -4.97
C ALA A 133 -12.43 -10.33 -4.43
N THR A 134 -13.55 -10.91 -4.91
CA THR A 134 -14.89 -10.56 -4.43
C THR A 134 -15.06 -10.83 -2.94
N LYS A 135 -14.60 -11.99 -2.45
CA LYS A 135 -14.64 -12.37 -1.03
C LYS A 135 -13.87 -11.36 -0.15
N ILE A 136 -12.65 -11.02 -0.57
CA ILE A 136 -11.77 -10.11 0.17
C ILE A 136 -12.35 -8.70 0.20
N LEU A 137 -12.87 -8.21 -0.91
CA LEU A 137 -13.48 -6.88 -0.98
C LEU A 137 -14.79 -6.82 -0.17
N ALA A 138 -15.61 -7.87 -0.19
CA ALA A 138 -16.79 -7.96 0.65
C ALA A 138 -16.42 -7.96 2.15
N TYR A 139 -15.39 -8.71 2.53
CA TYR A 139 -14.85 -8.71 3.90
C TYR A 139 -14.38 -7.31 4.30
N LEU A 140 -13.52 -6.68 3.52
CA LEU A 140 -12.99 -5.34 3.81
C LEU A 140 -14.13 -4.31 3.90
N ASN A 141 -15.10 -4.37 2.97
CA ASN A 141 -16.28 -3.51 3.01
C ASN A 141 -17.10 -3.69 4.30
N SER A 142 -17.25 -4.93 4.79
CA SER A 142 -17.96 -5.20 6.04
C SER A 142 -17.21 -4.69 7.28
N GLN A 143 -15.88 -4.73 7.27
CA GLN A 143 -15.04 -4.24 8.38
C GLN A 143 -15.07 -2.71 8.53
N LEU A 144 -15.42 -2.01 7.46
CA LEU A 144 -15.54 -0.55 7.40
C LEU A 144 -16.96 -0.03 7.68
N GLU A 145 -17.91 -0.93 7.97
CA GLU A 145 -19.28 -0.48 8.26
C GLU A 145 -19.32 0.42 9.49
N GLY A 146 -19.77 1.67 9.29
CA GLY A 146 -19.86 2.70 10.33
C GLY A 146 -18.50 3.25 10.81
N LYS A 147 -17.39 2.98 10.11
CA LYS A 147 -16.06 3.43 10.46
C LYS A 147 -15.46 4.32 9.37
N ARG A 148 -14.67 5.30 9.76
CA ARG A 148 -13.86 6.12 8.84
C ARG A 148 -12.50 5.46 8.52
N TYR A 149 -11.96 4.67 9.46
CA TYR A 149 -10.67 4.00 9.37
C TYR A 149 -10.76 2.57 9.92
N LEU A 150 -9.78 1.76 9.61
CA LEU A 150 -9.78 0.34 9.99
C LEU A 150 -9.67 0.12 11.50
N ILE A 151 -8.87 0.94 12.19
CA ILE A 151 -8.57 0.78 13.62
C ILE A 151 -9.02 2.01 14.41
N ASN A 152 -9.85 1.81 15.43
CA ASN A 152 -10.26 2.84 16.39
C ASN A 152 -10.75 4.17 15.77
N ASP A 153 -11.26 4.12 14.57
CA ASP A 153 -11.71 5.28 13.81
C ASP A 153 -10.63 6.40 13.68
N THR A 154 -9.36 5.99 13.66
CA THR A 154 -8.18 6.84 13.54
C THR A 154 -7.27 6.35 12.42
N LEU A 155 -6.64 7.28 11.67
CA LEU A 155 -5.66 6.94 10.64
C LEU A 155 -4.47 6.18 11.26
N THR A 156 -4.16 5.00 10.70
CA THR A 156 -3.07 4.14 11.16
C THR A 156 -2.26 3.57 10.00
N GLY A 157 -1.16 2.88 10.29
CA GLY A 157 -0.38 2.12 9.32
C GLY A 157 -1.21 1.13 8.51
N ALA A 158 -2.29 0.60 9.10
CA ALA A 158 -3.24 -0.27 8.41
C ALA A 158 -3.89 0.44 7.20
N ASP A 159 -4.25 1.70 7.37
CA ASP A 159 -4.89 2.51 6.33
C ASP A 159 -3.88 2.91 5.24
N PHE A 160 -2.64 3.26 5.61
CA PHE A 160 -1.57 3.48 4.63
C PHE A 160 -1.35 2.22 3.78
N MET A 161 -1.28 1.04 4.41
CA MET A 161 -1.11 -0.21 3.68
C MET A 161 -2.30 -0.53 2.78
N MET A 162 -3.52 -0.30 3.26
CA MET A 162 -4.75 -0.62 2.54
C MET A 162 -5.04 0.38 1.41
N SER A 163 -4.51 1.60 1.46
CA SER A 163 -4.71 2.63 0.42
C SER A 163 -4.37 2.12 -0.99
N PHE A 164 -3.28 1.36 -1.11
CA PHE A 164 -2.85 0.79 -2.38
C PHE A 164 -3.84 -0.28 -2.92
N ILE A 165 -4.43 -1.06 -2.04
CA ILE A 165 -5.47 -2.04 -2.40
C ILE A 165 -6.70 -1.33 -2.95
N VAL A 166 -7.17 -0.31 -2.24
CA VAL A 166 -8.35 0.48 -2.65
C VAL A 166 -8.10 1.18 -3.99
N GLU A 167 -6.90 1.70 -4.20
CA GLU A 167 -6.51 2.34 -5.46
C GLU A 167 -6.53 1.34 -6.64
N ILE A 168 -6.01 0.12 -6.47
CA ILE A 168 -6.10 -0.93 -7.49
C ILE A 168 -7.56 -1.22 -7.85
N VAL A 169 -8.42 -1.38 -6.85
CA VAL A 169 -9.84 -1.68 -7.03
C VAL A 169 -10.58 -0.54 -7.72
N LYS A 170 -10.24 0.72 -7.36
CA LYS A 170 -10.75 1.93 -8.03
C LYS A 170 -10.36 1.96 -9.50
N ASN A 171 -9.07 1.77 -9.79
CA ASN A 171 -8.54 1.79 -11.16
C ASN A 171 -9.11 0.66 -12.03
N ALA A 172 -9.48 -0.47 -11.42
CA ALA A 172 -10.21 -1.55 -12.07
C ALA A 172 -11.72 -1.28 -12.27
N GLY A 173 -12.23 -0.11 -11.84
CA GLY A 173 -13.66 0.26 -11.94
C GLY A 173 -14.59 -0.56 -11.04
N GLN A 174 -14.09 -1.25 -10.04
CA GLN A 174 -14.85 -2.16 -9.18
C GLN A 174 -15.27 -1.55 -7.83
N LEU A 175 -14.72 -0.40 -7.47
CA LEU A 175 -14.93 0.20 -6.15
C LEU A 175 -16.40 0.54 -5.87
N SER A 176 -17.14 0.98 -6.89
CA SER A 176 -18.55 1.38 -6.78
C SER A 176 -19.49 0.26 -6.31
N ASN A 177 -19.06 -0.99 -6.40
CA ASN A 177 -19.82 -2.16 -5.92
C ASN A 177 -19.82 -2.29 -4.39
N PHE A 178 -18.99 -1.50 -3.69
CA PHE A 178 -18.72 -1.63 -2.26
C PHE A 178 -18.86 -0.25 -1.57
N LYS A 179 -20.05 0.02 -1.07
CA LYS A 179 -20.42 1.35 -0.53
C LYS A 179 -19.42 1.86 0.54
N ASN A 180 -19.07 1.02 1.51
CA ASN A 180 -18.19 1.45 2.60
C ASN A 180 -16.75 1.66 2.10
N LEU A 181 -16.33 0.95 1.05
CA LEU A 181 -15.03 1.18 0.42
C LEU A 181 -15.00 2.51 -0.36
N VAL A 182 -16.12 2.91 -0.97
CA VAL A 182 -16.23 4.23 -1.61
C VAL A 182 -16.11 5.35 -0.57
N GLU A 183 -16.81 5.22 0.56
CA GLU A 183 -16.73 6.18 1.67
C GLU A 183 -15.31 6.22 2.27
N TYR A 184 -14.70 5.06 2.46
CA TYR A 184 -13.33 4.94 2.96
C TYR A 184 -12.31 5.57 2.02
N GLU A 185 -12.38 5.29 0.73
CA GLU A 185 -11.51 5.91 -0.28
C GLU A 185 -11.63 7.44 -0.26
N SER A 186 -12.86 7.96 -0.20
CA SER A 186 -13.11 9.40 -0.07
C SER A 186 -12.51 9.97 1.23
N GLN A 187 -12.59 9.22 2.34
CA GLN A 187 -11.96 9.61 3.61
C GLN A 187 -10.44 9.66 3.50
N LEU A 188 -9.78 8.67 2.87
CA LEU A 188 -8.33 8.69 2.66
C LEU A 188 -7.92 9.87 1.78
N GLN A 189 -8.67 10.17 0.73
CA GLN A 189 -8.42 11.31 -0.16
C GLN A 189 -8.70 12.67 0.48
N SER A 190 -9.39 12.74 1.60
CA SER A 190 -9.61 14.02 2.31
C SER A 190 -8.36 14.56 3.01
N HIS A 191 -7.29 13.75 3.13
CA HIS A 191 -6.04 14.17 3.71
C HIS A 191 -5.21 15.04 2.77
N GLU A 192 -4.76 16.19 3.23
CA GLU A 192 -3.89 17.09 2.45
C GLU A 192 -2.60 16.37 2.00
N LYS A 193 -1.99 15.60 2.90
CA LYS A 193 -0.76 14.84 2.64
C LYS A 193 -0.95 13.70 1.63
N TRP A 194 -2.17 13.18 1.48
CA TRP A 194 -2.52 12.29 0.38
C TRP A 194 -2.35 12.96 -0.99
N HIS A 195 -2.80 14.20 -1.12
CA HIS A 195 -2.65 14.96 -2.37
C HIS A 195 -1.19 15.25 -2.66
N THR A 196 -0.41 15.67 -1.65
CA THR A 196 1.03 15.85 -1.77
C THR A 196 1.72 14.57 -2.27
N ALA A 197 1.36 13.41 -1.72
CA ALA A 197 1.94 12.14 -2.17
C ALA A 197 1.58 11.80 -3.62
N ASN A 198 0.37 12.12 -4.08
CA ASN A 198 -0.02 11.95 -5.47
C ASN A 198 0.79 12.87 -6.41
N GLU A 199 0.92 14.14 -6.06
CA GLU A 199 1.72 15.10 -6.83
C GLU A 199 3.19 14.66 -6.94
N LEU A 200 3.75 14.10 -5.86
CA LEU A 200 5.10 13.54 -5.86
C LEU A 200 5.19 12.28 -6.74
N GLU A 201 4.22 11.38 -6.66
CA GLU A 201 4.16 10.19 -7.54
C GLU A 201 4.12 10.63 -9.01
N GLU A 202 3.22 11.55 -9.38
CA GLU A 202 3.09 12.06 -10.75
C GLU A 202 4.36 12.76 -11.25
N LYS A 203 5.07 13.46 -10.37
CA LYS A 203 6.33 14.12 -10.72
C LYS A 203 7.43 13.14 -11.12
N TYR A 204 7.39 11.93 -10.59
CA TYR A 204 8.38 10.89 -10.82
C TYR A 204 7.89 9.75 -11.75
N ASP A 205 6.68 9.87 -12.32
CA ASP A 205 6.08 8.90 -13.29
C ASP A 205 6.64 8.99 -14.74
#